data_410b66d679ac9e7b750436fb289dc0ea
#
_entry.id   410b66d679ac9e7b750436fb289dc0ea
#
_cell.length_a   1.000
_cell.length_b   1.000
_cell.length_c   1.000
_cell.angle_alpha   90.00
_cell.angle_beta   90.00
_cell.angle_gamma   90.00
#
_symmetry.space_group_name_H-M   'P 1'
#
loop_
_entity.id
_entity.type
_entity.pdbx_description
1 polymer ?
#
loop_
_entity_poly.entity_id
_entity_poly.type
_entity_poly.pdbx_seq_one_letter_code
_entity_poly.pdbx_strand_id
1 'polypeptide(L)'
;MMAETRKILGREDIGISPTCVRVPVYTGHSEAVNVQTREPLSPEQCREILSGAPGVLVVDDPNDALYPLAIDVAGRDEVLVGRIRRDPSHERCLNLWVVGDNLRKGAATNAVQVAELLHERGLIRRTETPAPA
;
A
#
# COMPACT_ATOMS: atom_id res chain seq x y z
N MET A 1 14.46 -8.63 -0.80
CA MET A 1 13.07 -8.75 -0.34
C MET A 1 12.90 -9.76 0.80
N MET A 2 13.15 -11.08 0.66
CA MET A 2 12.86 -12.08 1.72
C MET A 2 13.52 -11.75 3.07
N ALA A 3 14.83 -11.51 3.09
CA ALA A 3 15.55 -11.16 4.32
C ALA A 3 15.12 -9.82 4.91
N GLU A 4 14.88 -8.82 4.05
CA GLU A 4 14.40 -7.50 4.47
C GLU A 4 13.01 -7.55 5.07
N THR A 5 12.08 -8.29 4.47
CA THR A 5 10.73 -8.46 5.01
C THR A 5 10.76 -9.09 6.40
N ARG A 6 11.53 -10.15 6.60
CA ARG A 6 11.70 -10.77 7.92
C ARG A 6 12.29 -9.79 8.93
N LYS A 7 13.34 -9.06 8.54
CA LYS A 7 13.99 -8.05 9.39
C LYS A 7 13.03 -6.94 9.80
N ILE A 8 12.26 -6.39 8.84
CA ILE A 8 11.31 -5.28 9.10
C ILE A 8 10.17 -5.73 10.01
N LEU A 9 9.63 -6.94 9.77
CA LEU A 9 8.53 -7.48 10.56
C LEU A 9 8.98 -8.10 11.90
N GLY A 10 10.28 -8.31 12.11
CA GLY A 10 10.81 -9.03 13.27
C GLY A 10 10.33 -10.49 13.33
N ARG A 11 10.10 -11.12 12.17
CA ARG A 11 9.49 -12.44 12.04
C ARG A 11 10.34 -13.36 11.13
N GLU A 12 11.18 -14.17 11.74
CA GLU A 12 12.01 -15.14 11.01
C GLU A 12 11.21 -16.34 10.49
N ASP A 13 10.09 -16.65 11.12
CA ASP A 13 9.22 -17.78 10.84
C ASP A 13 8.29 -17.59 9.64
N ILE A 14 8.17 -16.37 9.13
CA ILE A 14 7.25 -16.06 8.02
C ILE A 14 7.76 -16.64 6.69
N GLY A 15 6.88 -17.36 5.98
CA GLY A 15 7.14 -17.83 4.62
C GLY A 15 7.00 -16.67 3.62
N ILE A 16 7.98 -16.50 2.73
CA ILE A 16 7.99 -15.42 1.74
C ILE A 16 8.44 -15.97 0.39
N SER A 17 7.63 -15.75 -0.63
CA SER A 17 7.94 -16.13 -2.02
C SER A 17 7.61 -14.95 -2.95
N PRO A 18 8.52 -13.98 -3.13
CA PRO A 18 8.26 -12.83 -3.98
C PRO A 18 8.43 -13.18 -5.46
N THR A 19 7.55 -12.66 -6.28
CA THR A 19 7.70 -12.63 -7.74
C THR A 19 7.74 -11.18 -8.18
N CYS A 20 8.85 -10.77 -8.81
CA CYS A 20 9.06 -9.41 -9.28
C CYS A 20 9.29 -9.42 -10.80
N VAL A 21 8.60 -8.53 -11.51
CA VAL A 21 8.69 -8.38 -12.96
C VAL A 21 9.06 -6.94 -13.31
N ARG A 22 9.97 -6.77 -14.25
CA ARG A 22 10.26 -5.46 -14.84
C ARG A 22 9.33 -5.26 -16.05
N VAL A 23 8.57 -4.18 -16.02
CA VAL A 23 7.65 -3.78 -17.09
C VAL A 23 8.05 -2.44 -17.70
N PRO A 24 7.71 -2.13 -18.96
CA PRO A 24 8.13 -0.91 -19.65
C PRO A 24 7.26 0.30 -19.25
N VAL A 25 7.30 0.68 -17.97
CA VAL A 25 6.69 1.91 -17.44
C VAL A 25 7.79 2.80 -16.86
N TYR A 26 7.64 4.11 -17.03
CA TYR A 26 8.64 5.07 -16.53
C TYR A 26 8.58 5.24 -15.02
N THR A 27 7.37 5.30 -14.46
CA THR A 27 7.12 5.55 -13.04
C THR A 27 5.97 4.66 -12.57
N GLY A 28 6.01 4.33 -11.28
CA GLY A 28 4.96 3.57 -10.63
C GLY A 28 5.27 2.08 -10.51
N HIS A 29 4.84 1.54 -9.38
CA HIS A 29 4.75 0.11 -9.14
C HIS A 29 3.30 -0.34 -9.22
N SER A 30 3.09 -1.55 -9.72
CA SER A 30 1.78 -2.18 -9.76
C SER A 30 1.87 -3.56 -9.12
N GLU A 31 0.94 -3.88 -8.25
CA GLU A 31 0.95 -5.08 -7.44
C GLU A 31 -0.37 -5.83 -7.54
N ALA A 32 -0.30 -7.12 -7.89
CA ALA A 32 -1.43 -8.03 -7.76
C ALA A 32 -1.41 -8.62 -6.35
N VAL A 33 -2.41 -8.26 -5.56
CA VAL A 33 -2.49 -8.64 -4.15
C VAL A 33 -3.66 -9.58 -3.94
N ASN A 34 -3.41 -10.73 -3.30
CA ASN A 34 -4.44 -11.61 -2.78
C ASN A 34 -4.43 -11.50 -1.25
N VAL A 35 -5.57 -11.15 -0.67
CA VAL A 35 -5.72 -10.93 0.77
C VAL A 35 -6.69 -11.93 1.35
N GLN A 36 -6.25 -12.69 2.35
CA GLN A 36 -7.11 -13.50 3.18
C GLN A 36 -7.47 -12.76 4.46
N THR A 37 -8.76 -12.54 4.69
CA THR A 37 -9.28 -11.90 5.90
C THR A 37 -9.68 -12.94 6.95
N ARG A 38 -9.82 -12.52 8.21
CA ARG A 38 -10.29 -13.40 9.30
C ARG A 38 -11.75 -13.80 9.09
N GLU A 39 -12.57 -12.81 8.76
CA GLU A 39 -14.00 -12.97 8.46
C GLU A 39 -14.22 -12.73 6.96
N PRO A 40 -15.28 -13.30 6.37
CA PRO A 40 -15.65 -13.01 4.99
C PRO A 40 -15.86 -11.51 4.78
N LEU A 41 -15.27 -10.96 3.72
CA LEU A 41 -15.41 -9.58 3.32
C LEU A 41 -15.87 -9.52 1.87
N SER A 42 -16.95 -8.76 1.60
CA SER A 42 -17.40 -8.58 0.22
C SER A 42 -16.55 -7.54 -0.53
N PRO A 43 -16.49 -7.60 -1.86
CA PRO A 43 -15.83 -6.55 -2.66
C PRO A 43 -16.39 -5.16 -2.39
N GLU A 44 -17.70 -5.03 -2.19
CA GLU A 44 -18.40 -3.77 -1.90
C GLU A 44 -17.95 -3.19 -0.56
N GLN A 45 -17.94 -4.01 0.49
CA GLN A 45 -17.43 -3.62 1.81
C GLN A 45 -15.95 -3.24 1.75
N CYS A 46 -15.15 -3.97 0.96
CA CYS A 46 -13.74 -3.64 0.77
C CYS A 46 -13.56 -2.26 0.10
N ARG A 47 -14.37 -1.94 -0.94
CA ARG A 47 -14.38 -0.61 -1.58
C ARG A 47 -14.75 0.48 -0.59
N GLU A 48 -15.78 0.26 0.22
CA GLU A 48 -16.21 1.21 1.23
C GLU A 48 -15.10 1.50 2.26
N ILE A 49 -14.48 0.46 2.81
CA ILE A 49 -13.37 0.58 3.76
C ILE A 49 -12.20 1.34 3.15
N LEU A 50 -11.80 0.98 1.93
CA LEU A 50 -10.66 1.61 1.26
C LEU A 50 -10.95 3.06 0.83
N SER A 51 -12.20 3.38 0.48
CA SER A 51 -12.60 4.75 0.15
C SER A 51 -12.52 5.70 1.34
N GLY A 52 -12.62 5.18 2.56
CA GLY A 52 -12.41 5.95 3.79
C GLY A 52 -10.96 5.96 4.30
N ALA A 53 -10.04 5.23 3.65
CA ALA A 53 -8.67 5.11 4.12
C ALA A 53 -7.81 6.30 3.67
N PRO A 54 -7.03 6.93 4.58
CA PRO A 54 -6.19 8.06 4.22
C PRO A 54 -5.08 7.64 3.24
N GLY A 55 -4.87 8.45 2.20
CA GLY A 55 -3.86 8.22 1.17
C GLY A 55 -4.19 7.08 0.19
N VAL A 56 -5.43 6.61 0.17
CA VAL A 56 -5.95 5.62 -0.78
C VAL A 56 -7.04 6.25 -1.64
N LEU A 57 -7.00 5.96 -2.93
CA LEU A 57 -8.03 6.32 -3.88
C LEU A 57 -8.55 5.05 -4.58
N VAL A 58 -9.83 4.75 -4.41
CA VAL A 58 -10.46 3.62 -5.10
C VAL A 58 -10.82 4.02 -6.52
N VAL A 59 -10.26 3.29 -7.50
CA VAL A 59 -10.49 3.45 -8.94
C VAL A 59 -10.96 2.09 -9.45
N ASP A 60 -12.26 1.82 -9.36
CA ASP A 60 -12.78 0.46 -9.58
C ASP A 60 -14.24 0.49 -10.06
N ASP A 61 -14.44 0.65 -11.36
CA ASP A 61 -15.74 0.45 -12.01
C ASP A 61 -15.62 -0.56 -13.15
N PRO A 62 -16.07 -1.80 -12.93
CA PRO A 62 -16.04 -2.84 -13.97
C PRO A 62 -16.92 -2.54 -15.18
N ASN A 63 -17.98 -1.73 -15.03
CA ASN A 63 -18.89 -1.43 -16.15
C ASN A 63 -18.26 -0.46 -17.13
N ASP A 64 -17.50 0.51 -16.62
CA ASP A 64 -16.78 1.50 -17.41
C ASP A 64 -15.32 1.09 -17.68
N ALA A 65 -14.94 -0.16 -17.34
CA ALA A 65 -13.57 -0.66 -17.43
C ALA A 65 -12.54 0.26 -16.72
N LEU A 66 -12.96 0.90 -15.63
CA LEU A 66 -12.13 1.81 -14.84
C LEU A 66 -11.31 1.02 -13.83
N TYR A 67 -9.99 1.16 -13.90
CA TYR A 67 -9.03 0.51 -12.99
C TYR A 67 -7.71 1.30 -12.94
N PRO A 68 -6.89 1.14 -11.89
CA PRO A 68 -5.64 1.89 -11.76
C PRO A 68 -4.60 1.52 -12.81
N LEU A 69 -3.94 2.53 -13.38
CA LEU A 69 -2.82 2.38 -14.29
C LEU A 69 -1.56 3.05 -13.70
N ALA A 70 -0.38 2.52 -14.05
CA ALA A 70 0.89 3.10 -13.59
C ALA A 70 1.08 4.56 -14.05
N ILE A 71 0.54 4.91 -15.21
CA ILE A 71 0.59 6.29 -15.71
C ILE A 71 -0.22 7.27 -14.85
N ASP A 72 -1.29 6.81 -14.21
CA ASP A 72 -2.20 7.66 -13.45
C ASP A 72 -1.64 8.04 -12.08
N VAL A 73 -0.65 7.31 -11.56
CA VAL A 73 -0.06 7.56 -10.23
C VAL A 73 1.20 8.41 -10.29
N ALA A 74 1.77 8.65 -11.47
CA ALA A 74 2.98 9.45 -11.62
C ALA A 74 2.79 10.86 -11.01
N GLY A 75 3.58 11.20 -10.00
CA GLY A 75 3.51 12.48 -9.27
C GLY A 75 2.41 12.55 -8.21
N ARG A 76 1.67 11.48 -7.93
CA ARG A 76 0.64 11.42 -6.87
C ARG A 76 1.20 10.89 -5.56
N ASP A 77 0.60 11.33 -4.46
CA ASP A 77 0.91 10.83 -3.12
C ASP A 77 -0.06 9.73 -2.67
N GLU A 78 -1.19 9.57 -3.35
CA GLU A 78 -2.16 8.52 -3.09
C GLU A 78 -1.73 7.20 -3.75
N VAL A 79 -2.16 6.11 -3.14
CA VAL A 79 -2.14 4.77 -3.72
C VAL A 79 -3.50 4.51 -4.35
N LEU A 80 -3.51 4.12 -5.62
CA LEU A 80 -4.73 3.74 -6.33
C LEU A 80 -5.01 2.26 -6.13
N VAL A 81 -6.24 1.92 -5.80
CA VAL A 81 -6.67 0.53 -5.62
C VAL A 81 -7.91 0.26 -6.47
N GLY A 82 -7.89 -0.86 -7.18
CA GLY A 82 -9.02 -1.28 -8.00
C GLY A 82 -9.00 -2.76 -8.32
N ARG A 83 -9.85 -3.18 -9.25
CA ARG A 83 -10.08 -4.58 -9.61
C ARG A 83 -10.38 -5.45 -8.39
N ILE A 84 -11.11 -4.88 -7.43
CA ILE A 84 -11.48 -5.51 -6.19
C ILE A 84 -12.55 -6.56 -6.49
N ARG A 85 -12.21 -7.83 -6.25
CA ARG A 85 -13.08 -8.96 -6.59
C ARG A 85 -12.85 -10.14 -5.67
N ARG A 86 -13.84 -11.00 -5.54
CA ARG A 86 -13.71 -12.27 -4.82
C ARG A 86 -12.66 -13.16 -5.46
N ASP A 87 -11.97 -13.91 -4.63
CA ASP A 87 -11.20 -15.07 -5.05
C ASP A 87 -12.16 -16.27 -5.11
N PRO A 88 -12.38 -16.88 -6.29
CA PRO A 88 -13.31 -18.01 -6.39
C PRO A 88 -12.78 -19.28 -5.71
N SER A 89 -11.50 -19.34 -5.37
CA SER A 89 -10.89 -20.50 -4.71
C SER A 89 -11.03 -20.49 -3.19
N HIS A 90 -11.37 -19.34 -2.58
CA HIS A 90 -11.46 -19.23 -1.13
C HIS A 90 -12.44 -18.12 -0.69
N GLU A 91 -13.41 -18.49 0.16
CA GLU A 91 -14.51 -17.60 0.60
C GLU A 91 -14.08 -16.32 1.33
N ARG A 92 -12.92 -16.33 1.99
CA ARG A 92 -12.37 -15.21 2.77
C ARG A 92 -11.25 -14.48 2.04
N CYS A 93 -11.09 -14.71 0.74
CA CYS A 93 -10.04 -14.07 -0.04
C CYS A 93 -10.61 -13.08 -1.05
N LEU A 94 -9.89 -11.97 -1.19
CA LEU A 94 -10.11 -10.95 -2.21
C LEU A 94 -8.84 -10.74 -3.02
N ASN A 95 -9.02 -10.47 -4.29
CA ASN A 95 -7.96 -9.99 -5.18
C ASN A 95 -8.09 -8.48 -5.37
N LEU A 96 -6.97 -7.78 -5.33
CA LEU A 96 -6.86 -6.34 -5.53
C LEU A 96 -5.73 -6.04 -6.52
N TRP A 97 -5.86 -4.92 -7.20
CA TRP A 97 -4.80 -4.33 -7.98
C TRP A 97 -4.42 -2.99 -7.36
N VAL A 98 -3.17 -2.86 -6.94
CA VAL A 98 -2.66 -1.71 -6.19
C VAL A 98 -1.58 -1.03 -7.02
N VAL A 99 -1.67 0.29 -7.19
CA VAL A 99 -0.72 1.05 -7.99
C VAL A 99 -0.30 2.31 -7.24
N GLY A 100 1.00 2.57 -7.17
CA GLY A 100 1.54 3.73 -6.46
C GLY A 100 2.80 4.29 -7.10
N ASP A 101 3.04 5.60 -6.93
CA ASP A 101 4.31 6.21 -7.31
C ASP A 101 5.40 5.79 -6.32
N ASN A 102 6.32 4.95 -6.79
CA ASN A 102 7.38 4.38 -5.97
C ASN A 102 8.42 5.40 -5.51
N LEU A 103 8.56 6.54 -6.19
CA LEU A 103 9.48 7.61 -5.80
C LEU A 103 8.87 8.49 -4.69
N ARG A 104 7.57 8.60 -4.65
CA ARG A 104 6.80 9.39 -3.67
C ARG A 104 6.31 8.51 -2.52
N LYS A 105 5.21 7.80 -2.72
CA LYS A 105 4.59 6.96 -1.68
C LYS A 105 5.46 5.78 -1.25
N GLY A 106 6.25 5.23 -2.15
CA GLY A 106 7.21 4.17 -1.83
C GLY A 106 8.51 4.67 -1.19
N ALA A 107 8.78 5.98 -1.18
CA ALA A 107 10.03 6.56 -0.68
C ALA A 107 9.83 7.91 0.03
N ALA A 108 9.98 9.04 -0.69
CA ALA A 108 10.08 10.37 -0.09
C ALA A 108 8.83 10.79 0.69
N THR A 109 7.65 10.72 0.08
CA THR A 109 6.38 11.09 0.72
C THR A 109 6.09 10.20 1.93
N ASN A 110 6.33 8.90 1.82
CA ASN A 110 6.10 7.98 2.94
C ASN A 110 6.98 8.31 4.15
N ALA A 111 8.24 8.69 3.93
CA ALA A 111 9.14 9.10 5.02
C ALA A 111 8.63 10.35 5.75
N VAL A 112 8.13 11.35 5.01
CA VAL A 112 7.53 12.57 5.59
C VAL A 112 6.26 12.22 6.36
N GLN A 113 5.35 11.46 5.78
CA GLN A 113 4.09 11.04 6.44
C GLN A 113 4.32 10.23 7.73
N VAL A 114 5.35 9.39 7.75
CA VAL A 114 5.74 8.69 8.99
C VAL A 114 6.23 9.67 10.05
N ALA A 115 7.03 10.67 9.68
CA ALA A 115 7.50 11.69 10.61
C ALA A 115 6.35 12.54 11.17
N GLU A 116 5.41 12.95 10.31
CA GLU A 116 4.20 13.68 10.69
C GLU A 116 3.36 12.87 11.68
N LEU A 117 3.11 11.60 11.39
CA LEU A 117 2.37 10.69 12.26
C LEU A 117 3.04 10.49 13.62
N LEU A 118 4.37 10.36 13.64
CA LEU A 118 5.15 10.27 14.88
C LEU A 118 5.05 11.55 15.71
N HIS A 119 5.07 12.70 15.04
CA HIS A 119 4.90 14.00 15.70
C HIS A 119 3.50 14.15 16.29
N GLU A 120 2.45 13.87 15.53
CA GLU A 120 1.06 13.92 15.98
C GLU A 120 0.79 13.01 17.19
N ARG A 121 1.43 11.85 17.21
CA ARG A 121 1.32 10.88 18.32
C ARG A 121 2.23 11.20 19.50
N GLY A 122 3.01 12.30 19.47
CA GLY A 122 3.94 12.68 20.53
C GLY A 122 5.10 11.69 20.73
N LEU A 123 5.43 10.91 19.70
CA LEU A 123 6.50 9.91 19.75
C LEU A 123 7.88 10.48 19.40
N ILE A 124 7.94 11.68 18.83
CA ILE A 124 9.19 12.40 18.58
C ILE A 124 9.58 13.17 19.84
N ARG A 125 10.63 12.73 20.51
CA ARG A 125 11.23 13.50 21.62
C ARG A 125 12.14 14.59 21.05
N ARG A 126 11.97 15.83 21.50
CA ARG A 126 13.00 16.86 21.31
C ARG A 126 14.24 16.43 22.09
N THR A 127 15.34 16.14 21.42
CA THR A 127 16.65 16.12 22.05
C THR A 127 16.98 17.59 22.36
N GLU A 128 17.00 17.96 23.64
CA GLU A 128 17.58 19.24 24.03
C GLU A 128 19.05 19.19 23.64
N THR A 129 19.43 19.98 22.64
CA THR A 129 20.84 20.21 22.35
C THR A 129 21.41 20.95 23.55
N PRO A 130 22.45 20.41 24.25
CA PRO A 130 23.07 21.16 25.33
C PRO A 130 23.51 22.51 24.77
N ALA A 131 23.22 23.59 25.50
CA ALA A 131 23.69 24.90 25.14
C ALA A 131 25.23 24.86 25.03
N PRO A 132 25.82 25.49 24.00
CA PRO A 132 27.30 25.58 23.94
C PRO A 132 27.81 26.31 25.18
N ALA A 133 28.83 25.72 25.80
CA ALA A 133 29.53 26.28 26.97
C ALA A 133 30.29 27.53 26.61
#